data_90bfae4e97b10c7dd4f8c28b2cb750a3
#
_entry.id   90bfae4e97b10c7dd4f8c28b2cb750a3
#
_cell.length_a   1.000
_cell.length_b   1.000
_cell.length_c   1.000
_cell.angle_alpha   90.00
_cell.angle_beta   90.00
_cell.angle_gamma   90.00
#
_symmetry.space_group_name_H-M   'P 1'
#
loop_
_entity.id
_entity.type
_entity.pdbx_description
1 polymer ?
#
loop_
_entity_poly.entity_id
_entity_poly.type
_entity_poly.pdbx_seq_one_letter_code
_entity_poly.pdbx_strand_id
1 'polypeptide(L)'
;MKRVFRKVFPLRKEPTPVPSLPENIEDIRQKALKGHHLEIVQWGQVLLDSVYVPKDPASALEWFTIAAKAGFGPGHNMRGRCFQFGWGCDQDLTEAARCYEEAAKAGDEWGRYNLGILTMRGIGQPQDLPKALDLFRTAAQNGHAKSMNLYARFLEEGWVVSQDRAAALDWYRKSAEGGDYRGQHNFATALADAGKIDEALDWWRKAVVDATSDILLAMNQKLVLLGEKRDTALETRVQRRLQELGVPVPNSAAIRPA
;
A
#
# COMPACT_ATOMS: atom_id res chain seq x y z
N MET A 1 -54.38 -0.64 57.59
CA MET A 1 -52.94 -0.93 57.28
C MET A 1 -52.73 -0.98 55.74
N LYS A 2 -52.27 0.06 55.13
CA LYS A 2 -51.96 0.09 53.70
C LYS A 2 -50.43 -0.08 53.53
N ARG A 3 -50.00 -1.23 53.00
CA ARG A 3 -48.61 -1.47 52.60
C ARG A 3 -48.32 -0.80 51.26
N VAL A 4 -47.47 0.20 51.26
CA VAL A 4 -46.94 0.86 50.06
C VAL A 4 -45.78 0.04 49.53
N PHE A 5 -45.95 -0.61 48.38
CA PHE A 5 -44.88 -1.24 47.65
C PHE A 5 -44.01 -0.16 46.98
N ARG A 6 -42.81 0.09 47.51
CA ARG A 6 -41.76 0.84 46.82
C ARG A 6 -41.19 -0.05 45.71
N LYS A 7 -41.51 0.23 44.46
CA LYS A 7 -40.76 -0.31 43.31
C LYS A 7 -39.33 0.25 43.32
N VAL A 8 -38.35 -0.61 43.65
CA VAL A 8 -36.94 -0.32 43.49
C VAL A 8 -36.64 -0.43 41.98
N PHE A 9 -36.49 0.68 41.29
CA PHE A 9 -35.95 0.70 39.93
C PHE A 9 -34.46 0.39 40.01
N PRO A 10 -33.94 -0.59 39.20
CA PRO A 10 -32.49 -0.79 39.15
C PRO A 10 -31.84 0.49 38.61
N LEU A 11 -30.84 0.99 39.34
CA LEU A 11 -29.99 2.10 38.93
C LEU A 11 -29.48 1.79 37.53
N ARG A 12 -29.85 2.64 36.55
CA ARG A 12 -29.19 2.63 35.23
C ARG A 12 -27.69 2.76 35.52
N LYS A 13 -26.92 1.75 35.11
CA LYS A 13 -25.46 1.90 35.04
C LYS A 13 -25.19 3.18 34.24
N GLU A 14 -24.51 4.11 34.84
CA GLU A 14 -24.01 5.27 34.10
C GLU A 14 -23.19 4.76 32.90
N PRO A 15 -23.41 5.33 31.72
CA PRO A 15 -22.61 4.93 30.55
C PRO A 15 -21.15 5.14 30.91
N THR A 16 -20.35 4.11 30.75
CA THR A 16 -18.89 4.23 30.90
C THR A 16 -18.42 5.43 30.07
N PRO A 17 -17.65 6.36 30.62
CA PRO A 17 -17.18 7.51 29.86
C PRO A 17 -16.42 7.00 28.64
N VAL A 18 -16.90 7.38 27.45
CA VAL A 18 -16.16 7.12 26.20
C VAL A 18 -14.84 7.85 26.33
N PRO A 19 -13.67 7.18 26.20
CA PRO A 19 -12.39 7.86 26.26
C PRO A 19 -12.39 9.04 25.31
N SER A 20 -11.95 10.22 25.75
CA SER A 20 -11.78 11.37 24.88
C SER A 20 -10.76 11.02 23.79
N LEU A 21 -11.02 11.40 22.55
CA LEU A 21 -10.06 11.23 21.47
C LEU A 21 -8.78 12.02 21.79
N PRO A 22 -7.60 11.54 21.37
CA PRO A 22 -6.39 12.35 21.39
C PRO A 22 -6.63 13.69 20.68
N GLU A 23 -6.04 14.77 21.18
CA GLU A 23 -6.26 16.13 20.70
C GLU A 23 -6.07 16.27 19.18
N ASN A 24 -5.02 15.65 18.64
CA ASN A 24 -4.74 15.65 17.19
C ASN A 24 -5.81 14.92 16.37
N ILE A 25 -6.43 13.88 16.91
CA ILE A 25 -7.50 13.12 16.23
C ILE A 25 -8.82 13.89 16.30
N GLU A 26 -9.10 14.53 17.45
CA GLU A 26 -10.28 15.39 17.57
C GLU A 26 -10.17 16.65 16.67
N ASP A 27 -8.97 17.23 16.50
CA ASP A 27 -8.73 18.33 15.57
C ASP A 27 -9.02 17.90 14.11
N ILE A 28 -8.54 16.72 13.69
CA ILE A 28 -8.88 16.15 12.38
C ILE A 28 -10.39 16.02 12.22
N ARG A 29 -11.08 15.45 13.22
CA ARG A 29 -12.53 15.29 13.19
C ARG A 29 -13.25 16.62 13.07
N GLN A 30 -12.87 17.63 13.85
CA GLN A 30 -13.49 18.96 13.82
C GLN A 30 -13.27 19.68 12.48
N LYS A 31 -12.09 19.55 11.88
CA LYS A 31 -11.80 20.09 10.56
C LYS A 31 -12.57 19.36 9.46
N ALA A 32 -12.67 18.02 9.54
CA ALA A 32 -13.50 17.24 8.63
C ALA A 32 -14.97 17.70 8.65
N LEU A 33 -15.54 17.92 9.85
CA LEU A 33 -16.90 18.44 10.02
C LEU A 33 -17.10 19.85 9.42
N LYS A 34 -16.03 20.64 9.31
CA LYS A 34 -16.03 21.96 8.65
C LYS A 34 -15.81 21.89 7.14
N GLY A 35 -15.63 20.69 6.58
CA GLY A 35 -15.48 20.47 5.14
C GLY A 35 -14.04 20.56 4.60
N HIS A 36 -13.03 20.49 5.44
CA HIS A 36 -11.64 20.46 5.00
C HIS A 36 -11.33 19.10 4.35
N HIS A 37 -11.07 19.08 3.05
CA HIS A 37 -11.03 17.86 2.23
C HIS A 37 -9.94 16.86 2.68
N LEU A 38 -8.76 17.34 3.09
CA LEU A 38 -7.69 16.48 3.58
C LEU A 38 -8.12 15.76 4.88
N GLU A 39 -8.66 16.53 5.82
CA GLU A 39 -9.11 16.00 7.11
C GLU A 39 -10.35 15.11 6.97
N ILE A 40 -11.20 15.35 5.96
CA ILE A 40 -12.29 14.40 5.59
C ILE A 40 -11.71 13.03 5.25
N VAL A 41 -10.67 12.97 4.42
CA VAL A 41 -10.01 11.70 4.06
C VAL A 41 -9.31 11.10 5.26
N GLN A 42 -8.60 11.90 6.06
CA GLN A 42 -7.94 11.43 7.28
C GLN A 42 -8.94 10.87 8.30
N TRP A 43 -10.08 11.53 8.51
CA TRP A 43 -11.11 11.04 9.42
C TRP A 43 -11.74 9.72 8.92
N GLY A 44 -12.01 9.62 7.62
CA GLY A 44 -12.43 8.35 7.01
C GLY A 44 -11.41 7.23 7.26
N GLN A 45 -10.12 7.51 7.20
CA GLN A 45 -9.07 6.54 7.51
C GLN A 45 -9.08 6.14 8.99
N VAL A 46 -9.28 7.08 9.91
CA VAL A 46 -9.41 6.79 11.38
C VAL A 46 -10.57 5.81 11.63
N LEU A 47 -11.69 5.97 10.92
CA LEU A 47 -12.84 5.06 11.01
C LEU A 47 -12.55 3.66 10.46
N LEU A 48 -11.64 3.51 9.51
CA LEU A 48 -11.19 2.22 8.99
C LEU A 48 -10.18 1.53 9.91
N ASP A 49 -9.25 2.29 10.51
CA ASP A 49 -8.11 1.74 11.25
C ASP A 49 -8.50 1.21 12.64
N SER A 50 -9.63 1.65 13.19
CA SER A 50 -10.17 1.24 14.49
C SER A 50 -9.21 1.42 15.70
N VAL A 51 -8.25 2.31 15.58
CA VAL A 51 -7.26 2.55 16.67
C VAL A 51 -7.86 3.43 17.78
N TYR A 52 -8.61 4.47 17.39
CA TYR A 52 -9.14 5.48 18.32
C TYR A 52 -10.66 5.40 18.50
N VAL A 53 -11.34 4.85 17.52
CA VAL A 53 -12.81 4.70 17.48
C VAL A 53 -13.17 3.30 17.01
N PRO A 54 -14.38 2.79 17.33
CA PRO A 54 -14.85 1.54 16.74
C PRO A 54 -14.80 1.60 15.22
N LYS A 55 -14.40 0.49 14.60
CA LYS A 55 -14.32 0.38 13.14
C LYS A 55 -15.68 0.63 12.50
N ASP A 56 -15.74 1.59 11.59
CA ASP A 56 -16.96 1.94 10.86
C ASP A 56 -16.65 2.20 9.37
N PRO A 57 -16.53 1.13 8.56
CA PRO A 57 -16.24 1.25 7.15
C PRO A 57 -17.35 1.92 6.34
N ALA A 58 -18.62 1.83 6.78
CA ALA A 58 -19.74 2.46 6.10
C ALA A 58 -19.65 3.99 6.20
N SER A 59 -19.45 4.52 7.41
CA SER A 59 -19.21 5.95 7.60
C SER A 59 -17.92 6.41 6.91
N ALA A 60 -16.87 5.60 6.90
CA ALA A 60 -15.64 5.92 6.18
C ALA A 60 -15.89 6.12 4.67
N LEU A 61 -16.65 5.23 4.04
CA LEU A 61 -17.04 5.35 2.63
C LEU A 61 -17.85 6.63 2.38
N GLU A 62 -18.75 7.01 3.30
CA GLU A 62 -19.50 8.27 3.19
C GLU A 62 -18.56 9.48 3.21
N TRP A 63 -17.60 9.53 4.13
CA TRP A 63 -16.62 10.61 4.21
C TRP A 63 -15.76 10.70 2.95
N PHE A 64 -15.25 9.57 2.43
CA PHE A 64 -14.51 9.53 1.16
C PHE A 64 -15.38 9.99 -0.02
N THR A 65 -16.67 9.65 -0.01
CA THR A 65 -17.62 10.08 -1.04
C THR A 65 -17.85 11.59 -0.99
N ILE A 66 -17.88 12.20 0.20
CA ILE A 66 -17.97 13.68 0.34
C ILE A 66 -16.74 14.34 -0.28
N ALA A 67 -15.53 13.87 0.05
CA ALA A 67 -14.28 14.39 -0.52
C ALA A 67 -14.22 14.20 -2.04
N ALA A 68 -14.63 13.03 -2.54
CA ALA A 68 -14.70 12.74 -3.97
C ALA A 68 -15.67 13.67 -4.71
N LYS A 69 -16.87 13.90 -4.18
CA LYS A 69 -17.85 14.84 -4.76
C LYS A 69 -17.34 16.29 -4.82
N ALA A 70 -16.43 16.65 -3.94
CA ALA A 70 -15.74 17.95 -3.97
C ALA A 70 -14.58 18.00 -4.99
N GLY A 71 -14.35 16.92 -5.78
CA GLY A 71 -13.27 16.83 -6.78
C GLY A 71 -11.89 16.54 -6.17
N PHE A 72 -11.82 16.16 -4.90
CA PHE A 72 -10.54 15.88 -4.24
C PHE A 72 -10.03 14.50 -4.61
N GLY A 73 -8.89 14.43 -5.33
CA GLY A 73 -8.29 13.20 -5.86
C GLY A 73 -8.11 12.08 -4.83
N PRO A 74 -7.50 12.34 -3.65
CA PRO A 74 -7.40 11.34 -2.59
C PRO A 74 -8.76 10.80 -2.10
N GLY A 75 -9.83 11.60 -2.15
CA GLY A 75 -11.20 11.14 -1.84
C GLY A 75 -11.69 10.10 -2.85
N HIS A 76 -11.49 10.36 -4.15
CA HIS A 76 -11.80 9.39 -5.22
C HIS A 76 -10.97 8.12 -5.06
N ASN A 77 -9.68 8.23 -4.78
CA ASN A 77 -8.80 7.08 -4.56
C ASN A 77 -9.27 6.22 -3.37
N MET A 78 -9.56 6.83 -2.22
CA MET A 78 -10.04 6.08 -1.04
C MET A 78 -11.41 5.45 -1.27
N ARG A 79 -12.32 6.14 -1.97
CA ARG A 79 -13.60 5.56 -2.39
C ARG A 79 -13.38 4.35 -3.32
N GLY A 80 -12.46 4.43 -4.27
CA GLY A 80 -12.06 3.31 -5.13
C GLY A 80 -11.55 2.10 -4.33
N ARG A 81 -10.76 2.34 -3.28
CA ARG A 81 -10.30 1.28 -2.38
C ARG A 81 -11.46 0.64 -1.61
N CYS A 82 -12.46 1.41 -1.19
CA CYS A 82 -13.65 0.85 -0.56
C CYS A 82 -14.36 -0.15 -1.49
N PHE A 83 -14.57 0.19 -2.74
CA PHE A 83 -15.16 -0.73 -3.72
C PHE A 83 -14.23 -1.90 -4.05
N GLN A 84 -12.92 -1.67 -4.13
CA GLN A 84 -11.97 -2.74 -4.42
C GLN A 84 -11.91 -3.81 -3.33
N PHE A 85 -12.05 -3.43 -2.06
CA PHE A 85 -11.91 -4.33 -0.93
C PHE A 85 -13.22 -4.62 -0.19
N GLY A 86 -14.34 -4.04 -0.61
CA GLY A 86 -15.63 -4.20 0.06
C GLY A 86 -15.69 -3.50 1.43
N TRP A 87 -15.02 -2.34 1.58
CA TRP A 87 -15.06 -1.59 2.85
C TRP A 87 -16.29 -0.71 2.93
N GLY A 88 -17.27 -1.13 3.71
CA GLY A 88 -18.55 -0.40 3.89
C GLY A 88 -19.53 -0.52 2.74
N CYS A 89 -19.24 -1.35 1.76
CA CYS A 89 -20.10 -1.68 0.62
C CYS A 89 -19.75 -3.07 0.08
N ASP A 90 -20.57 -3.60 -0.83
CA ASP A 90 -20.18 -4.77 -1.61
C ASP A 90 -18.98 -4.46 -2.52
N GLN A 91 -18.13 -5.46 -2.75
CA GLN A 91 -17.02 -5.32 -3.67
C GLN A 91 -17.52 -5.08 -5.09
N ASP A 92 -17.01 -4.02 -5.72
CA ASP A 92 -17.27 -3.68 -7.12
C ASP A 92 -15.98 -3.18 -7.79
N LEU A 93 -15.33 -4.07 -8.54
CA LEU A 93 -14.06 -3.78 -9.19
C LEU A 93 -14.20 -2.83 -10.38
N THR A 94 -15.36 -2.78 -11.02
CA THR A 94 -15.65 -1.83 -12.09
C THR A 94 -15.82 -0.43 -11.54
N GLU A 95 -16.59 -0.26 -10.46
CA GLU A 95 -16.72 1.02 -9.77
C GLU A 95 -15.40 1.46 -9.14
N ALA A 96 -14.58 0.52 -8.62
CA ALA A 96 -13.23 0.83 -8.14
C ALA A 96 -12.35 1.43 -9.25
N ALA A 97 -12.33 0.81 -10.45
CA ALA A 97 -11.58 1.32 -11.60
C ALA A 97 -12.05 2.73 -12.00
N ARG A 98 -13.37 2.97 -12.03
CA ARG A 98 -13.95 4.28 -12.31
C ARG A 98 -13.52 5.34 -11.28
N CYS A 99 -13.55 5.00 -10.00
CA CYS A 99 -13.09 5.91 -8.93
C CYS A 99 -11.59 6.25 -9.07
N TYR A 100 -10.75 5.26 -9.39
CA TYR A 100 -9.33 5.50 -9.62
C TYR A 100 -9.06 6.33 -10.88
N GLU A 101 -9.89 6.20 -11.91
CA GLU A 101 -9.80 7.05 -13.09
C GLU A 101 -10.09 8.51 -12.76
N GLU A 102 -11.14 8.80 -11.97
CA GLU A 102 -11.43 10.14 -11.49
C GLU A 102 -10.33 10.68 -10.56
N ALA A 103 -9.76 9.82 -9.69
CA ALA A 103 -8.61 10.21 -8.88
C ALA A 103 -7.40 10.60 -9.74
N ALA A 104 -7.09 9.81 -10.77
CA ALA A 104 -5.99 10.09 -11.70
C ALA A 104 -6.21 11.40 -12.49
N LYS A 105 -7.45 11.67 -12.94
CA LYS A 105 -7.83 12.95 -13.58
C LYS A 105 -7.68 14.15 -12.64
N ALA A 106 -7.97 13.94 -11.35
CA ALA A 106 -7.79 14.95 -10.31
C ALA A 106 -6.32 15.09 -9.81
N GLY A 107 -5.36 14.39 -10.46
CA GLY A 107 -3.94 14.50 -10.15
C GLY A 107 -3.47 13.65 -8.96
N ASP A 108 -4.26 12.68 -8.51
CA ASP A 108 -3.84 11.78 -7.42
C ASP A 108 -2.99 10.62 -7.96
N GLU A 109 -1.72 10.60 -7.61
CA GLU A 109 -0.77 9.60 -8.11
C GLU A 109 -1.01 8.19 -7.54
N TRP A 110 -1.59 8.09 -6.35
CA TRP A 110 -2.04 6.80 -5.82
C TRP A 110 -3.22 6.24 -6.61
N GLY A 111 -4.19 7.08 -6.97
CA GLY A 111 -5.29 6.69 -7.85
C GLY A 111 -4.80 6.26 -9.23
N ARG A 112 -3.84 7.02 -9.80
CA ARG A 112 -3.20 6.68 -11.08
C ARG A 112 -2.47 5.34 -11.01
N TYR A 113 -1.70 5.09 -9.95
CA TYR A 113 -1.05 3.81 -9.69
C TYR A 113 -2.07 2.66 -9.55
N ASN A 114 -3.12 2.85 -8.77
CA ASN A 114 -4.14 1.82 -8.56
C ASN A 114 -4.90 1.50 -9.85
N LEU A 115 -5.26 2.52 -10.64
CA LEU A 115 -5.83 2.33 -11.97
C LEU A 115 -4.88 1.54 -12.87
N GLY A 116 -3.60 1.88 -12.87
CA GLY A 116 -2.57 1.17 -13.64
C GLY A 116 -2.49 -0.32 -13.29
N ILE A 117 -2.57 -0.67 -12.01
CA ILE A 117 -2.62 -2.07 -11.54
C ILE A 117 -3.85 -2.80 -12.08
N LEU A 118 -5.05 -2.19 -11.97
CA LEU A 118 -6.28 -2.82 -12.46
C LEU A 118 -6.24 -2.98 -13.98
N THR A 119 -5.76 -1.95 -14.70
CA THR A 119 -5.63 -1.94 -16.17
C THR A 119 -4.61 -2.99 -16.64
N MET A 120 -3.45 -3.08 -15.96
CA MET A 120 -2.42 -4.06 -16.29
C MET A 120 -2.90 -5.51 -16.11
N ARG A 121 -3.78 -5.76 -15.12
CA ARG A 121 -4.27 -7.10 -14.79
C ARG A 121 -5.61 -7.45 -15.43
N GLY A 122 -6.30 -6.51 -16.07
CA GLY A 122 -7.65 -6.73 -16.60
C GLY A 122 -8.69 -6.95 -15.48
N ILE A 123 -8.57 -6.21 -14.37
CA ILE A 123 -9.47 -6.35 -13.21
C ILE A 123 -10.50 -5.21 -13.24
N GLY A 124 -11.80 -5.57 -13.27
CA GLY A 124 -12.90 -4.61 -13.36
C GLY A 124 -13.01 -3.88 -14.71
N GLN A 125 -12.08 -4.12 -15.60
CA GLN A 125 -12.01 -3.61 -16.98
C GLN A 125 -11.12 -4.53 -17.83
N PRO A 126 -11.16 -4.47 -19.17
CA PRO A 126 -10.24 -5.22 -20.02
C PRO A 126 -8.78 -4.88 -19.76
N GLN A 127 -7.89 -5.87 -19.92
CA GLN A 127 -6.45 -5.65 -19.82
C GLN A 127 -5.98 -4.71 -20.95
N ASP A 128 -5.16 -3.72 -20.59
CA ASP A 128 -4.57 -2.76 -21.53
C ASP A 128 -3.15 -2.39 -21.04
N LEU A 129 -2.15 -3.09 -21.55
CA LEU A 129 -0.75 -2.87 -21.16
C LEU A 129 -0.20 -1.51 -21.65
N PRO A 130 -0.49 -1.03 -22.86
CA PRO A 130 -0.13 0.33 -23.29
C PRO A 130 -0.68 1.41 -22.36
N LYS A 131 -1.98 1.36 -22.02
CA LYS A 131 -2.59 2.30 -21.08
C LYS A 131 -1.96 2.19 -19.66
N ALA A 132 -1.69 0.98 -19.18
CA ALA A 132 -1.04 0.77 -17.89
C ALA A 132 0.37 1.36 -17.86
N LEU A 133 1.16 1.19 -18.93
CA LEU A 133 2.48 1.80 -19.09
C LEU A 133 2.41 3.33 -18.97
N ASP A 134 1.47 3.97 -19.68
CA ASP A 134 1.29 5.43 -19.64
C ASP A 134 0.91 5.94 -18.25
N LEU A 135 0.03 5.19 -17.54
CA LEU A 135 -0.35 5.50 -16.16
C LEU A 135 0.85 5.42 -15.21
N PHE A 136 1.65 4.35 -15.29
CA PHE A 136 2.84 4.21 -14.45
C PHE A 136 3.93 5.21 -14.81
N ARG A 137 4.16 5.47 -16.11
CA ARG A 137 5.13 6.48 -16.57
C ARG A 137 4.79 7.86 -16.04
N THR A 138 3.53 8.28 -16.16
CA THR A 138 3.07 9.59 -15.67
C THR A 138 3.23 9.70 -14.16
N ALA A 139 2.78 8.71 -13.40
CA ALA A 139 2.92 8.71 -11.95
C ALA A 139 4.39 8.68 -11.51
N ALA A 140 5.25 7.94 -12.21
CA ALA A 140 6.70 7.89 -11.96
C ALA A 140 7.35 9.26 -12.18
N GLN A 141 7.01 9.95 -13.26
CA GLN A 141 7.49 11.30 -13.55
C GLN A 141 7.07 12.32 -12.49
N ASN A 142 5.90 12.12 -11.88
CA ASN A 142 5.37 12.94 -10.78
C ASN A 142 5.90 12.52 -9.39
N GLY A 143 6.88 11.62 -9.32
CA GLY A 143 7.56 11.27 -8.08
C GLY A 143 6.97 10.07 -7.33
N HIS A 144 5.98 9.33 -7.87
CA HIS A 144 5.38 8.20 -7.18
C HIS A 144 6.29 6.95 -7.23
N ALA A 145 6.95 6.64 -6.11
CA ALA A 145 8.00 5.62 -6.02
C ALA A 145 7.55 4.21 -6.49
N LYS A 146 6.34 3.76 -6.12
CA LYS A 146 5.83 2.45 -6.57
C LYS A 146 5.59 2.39 -8.08
N SER A 147 5.18 3.51 -8.68
CA SER A 147 5.04 3.60 -10.14
C SER A 147 6.39 3.63 -10.85
N MET A 148 7.41 4.23 -10.25
CA MET A 148 8.79 4.16 -10.76
C MET A 148 9.27 2.72 -10.89
N ASN A 149 9.00 1.89 -9.86
CA ASN A 149 9.34 0.47 -9.89
C ASN A 149 8.60 -0.28 -11.02
N LEU A 150 7.30 -0.05 -11.20
CA LEU A 150 6.55 -0.71 -12.27
C LEU A 150 6.95 -0.22 -13.65
N TYR A 151 7.18 1.08 -13.82
CA TYR A 151 7.68 1.64 -15.07
C TYR A 151 9.05 1.05 -15.43
N ALA A 152 9.95 0.92 -14.44
CA ALA A 152 11.23 0.24 -14.60
C ALA A 152 11.07 -1.19 -15.12
N ARG A 153 10.12 -1.96 -14.56
CA ARG A 153 9.84 -3.32 -15.03
C ARG A 153 9.36 -3.37 -16.48
N PHE A 154 8.49 -2.45 -16.90
CA PHE A 154 8.07 -2.39 -18.30
C PHE A 154 9.27 -2.16 -19.23
N LEU A 155 10.22 -1.31 -18.84
CA LEU A 155 11.45 -1.07 -19.60
C LEU A 155 12.41 -2.27 -19.57
N GLU A 156 12.56 -2.93 -18.41
CA GLU A 156 13.44 -4.08 -18.24
C GLU A 156 12.98 -5.29 -19.06
N GLU A 157 11.67 -5.56 -19.05
CA GLU A 157 11.08 -6.71 -19.74
C GLU A 157 10.73 -6.42 -21.20
N GLY A 158 10.66 -5.15 -21.58
CA GLY A 158 10.25 -4.74 -22.91
C GLY A 158 8.74 -4.96 -23.17
N TRP A 159 7.90 -4.86 -22.13
CA TRP A 159 6.46 -5.01 -22.29
C TRP A 159 5.86 -3.79 -22.99
N VAL A 160 5.34 -3.98 -24.22
CA VAL A 160 4.75 -2.94 -25.07
C VAL A 160 5.61 -1.68 -25.30
N VAL A 161 6.88 -1.78 -25.00
CA VAL A 161 7.91 -0.76 -25.20
C VAL A 161 9.24 -1.45 -25.53
N SER A 162 10.16 -0.80 -26.22
CA SER A 162 11.50 -1.37 -26.45
C SER A 162 12.21 -1.58 -25.10
N GLN A 163 12.84 -2.74 -24.96
CA GLN A 163 13.62 -3.06 -23.78
C GLN A 163 14.77 -2.04 -23.62
N ASP A 164 14.87 -1.46 -22.42
CA ASP A 164 15.94 -0.53 -22.02
C ASP A 164 16.32 -0.78 -20.57
N ARG A 165 17.32 -1.67 -20.38
CA ARG A 165 17.81 -2.05 -19.05
C ARG A 165 18.56 -0.91 -18.35
N ALA A 166 19.18 0.00 -19.10
CA ALA A 166 19.87 1.14 -18.49
C ALA A 166 18.88 2.14 -17.91
N ALA A 167 17.84 2.49 -18.66
CA ALA A 167 16.75 3.32 -18.16
C ALA A 167 15.98 2.61 -17.00
N ALA A 168 15.77 1.32 -17.09
CA ALA A 168 15.13 0.54 -16.00
C ALA A 168 15.91 0.65 -14.69
N LEU A 169 17.25 0.51 -14.75
CA LEU A 169 18.12 0.64 -13.58
C LEU A 169 18.00 2.02 -12.93
N ASP A 170 17.98 3.08 -13.74
CA ASP A 170 17.80 4.46 -13.24
C ASP A 170 16.45 4.65 -12.54
N TRP A 171 15.38 4.07 -13.08
CA TRP A 171 14.04 4.14 -12.46
C TRP A 171 13.94 3.27 -11.21
N TYR A 172 14.58 2.09 -11.16
CA TYR A 172 14.70 1.30 -9.93
C TYR A 172 15.44 2.06 -8.83
N ARG A 173 16.54 2.75 -9.18
CA ARG A 173 17.27 3.59 -8.23
C ARG A 173 16.38 4.71 -7.67
N LYS A 174 15.66 5.45 -8.52
CA LYS A 174 14.73 6.52 -8.08
C LYS A 174 13.61 5.94 -7.18
N SER A 175 13.08 4.78 -7.53
CA SER A 175 12.09 4.09 -6.71
C SER A 175 12.65 3.70 -5.33
N ALA A 176 13.86 3.16 -5.29
CA ALA A 176 14.56 2.80 -4.06
C ALA A 176 14.84 4.01 -3.16
N GLU A 177 15.31 5.10 -3.74
CA GLU A 177 15.53 6.40 -3.08
C GLU A 177 14.20 6.98 -2.55
N GLY A 178 13.10 6.78 -3.27
CA GLY A 178 11.74 7.14 -2.86
C GLY A 178 11.11 6.21 -1.81
N GLY A 179 11.86 5.22 -1.31
CA GLY A 179 11.45 4.37 -0.19
C GLY A 179 10.56 3.18 -0.56
N ASP A 180 10.35 2.88 -1.85
CA ASP A 180 9.63 1.67 -2.23
C ASP A 180 10.49 0.42 -2.04
N TYR A 181 10.07 -0.49 -1.15
CA TYR A 181 10.83 -1.72 -0.85
C TYR A 181 11.00 -2.65 -2.06
N ARG A 182 10.07 -2.62 -3.03
CA ARG A 182 10.23 -3.37 -4.28
C ARG A 182 11.29 -2.75 -5.17
N GLY A 183 11.30 -1.41 -5.27
CA GLY A 183 12.36 -0.67 -5.95
C GLY A 183 13.72 -0.90 -5.31
N GLN A 184 13.81 -0.88 -3.97
CA GLN A 184 15.03 -1.19 -3.23
C GLN A 184 15.52 -2.61 -3.51
N HIS A 185 14.62 -3.60 -3.53
CA HIS A 185 14.97 -4.98 -3.86
C HIS A 185 15.45 -5.13 -5.30
N ASN A 186 14.74 -4.57 -6.27
CA ASN A 186 15.08 -4.69 -7.69
C ASN A 186 16.39 -3.96 -8.00
N PHE A 187 16.60 -2.76 -7.43
CA PHE A 187 17.85 -2.04 -7.57
C PHE A 187 19.03 -2.81 -6.96
N ALA A 188 18.85 -3.36 -5.75
CA ALA A 188 19.86 -4.20 -5.10
C ALA A 188 20.18 -5.44 -5.93
N THR A 189 19.17 -6.07 -6.52
CA THR A 189 19.36 -7.23 -7.40
C THR A 189 20.21 -6.86 -8.62
N ALA A 190 19.88 -5.76 -9.28
CA ALA A 190 20.67 -5.29 -10.43
C ALA A 190 22.11 -4.91 -10.05
N LEU A 191 22.33 -4.32 -8.87
CA LEU A 191 23.68 -4.05 -8.34
C LEU A 191 24.46 -5.36 -8.08
N ALA A 192 23.83 -6.36 -7.49
CA ALA A 192 24.44 -7.65 -7.22
C ALA A 192 24.83 -8.36 -8.53
N ASP A 193 23.96 -8.35 -9.53
CA ASP A 193 24.21 -8.93 -10.85
C ASP A 193 25.35 -8.19 -11.59
N ALA A 194 25.56 -6.90 -11.29
CA ALA A 194 26.71 -6.11 -11.74
C ALA A 194 27.99 -6.29 -10.89
N GLY A 195 27.98 -7.15 -9.89
CA GLY A 195 29.12 -7.44 -8.99
C GLY A 195 29.31 -6.41 -7.86
N LYS A 196 28.43 -5.45 -7.70
CA LYS A 196 28.45 -4.41 -6.64
C LYS A 196 27.75 -4.90 -5.38
N ILE A 197 28.31 -5.95 -4.78
CA ILE A 197 27.65 -6.71 -3.72
C ILE A 197 27.40 -5.88 -2.46
N ASP A 198 28.38 -5.07 -2.01
CA ASP A 198 28.24 -4.27 -0.79
C ASP A 198 27.11 -3.24 -0.91
N GLU A 199 27.03 -2.54 -2.05
CA GLU A 199 25.93 -1.62 -2.33
C GLU A 199 24.58 -2.35 -2.37
N ALA A 200 24.52 -3.54 -2.95
CA ALA A 200 23.32 -4.37 -3.01
C ALA A 200 22.83 -4.78 -1.59
N LEU A 201 23.77 -5.21 -0.74
CA LEU A 201 23.46 -5.56 0.64
C LEU A 201 22.87 -4.38 1.43
N ASP A 202 23.39 -3.17 1.23
CA ASP A 202 22.86 -1.97 1.88
C ASP A 202 21.42 -1.67 1.48
N TRP A 203 21.08 -1.85 0.20
CA TRP A 203 19.69 -1.68 -0.26
C TRP A 203 18.77 -2.80 0.23
N TRP A 204 19.21 -4.05 0.26
CA TRP A 204 18.41 -5.13 0.83
C TRP A 204 18.19 -4.96 2.34
N ARG A 205 19.15 -4.41 3.10
CA ARG A 205 18.97 -4.06 4.52
C ARG A 205 17.87 -3.02 4.73
N LYS A 206 17.64 -2.12 3.79
CA LYS A 206 16.52 -1.17 3.81
C LYS A 206 15.22 -1.89 3.44
N ALA A 207 15.22 -2.63 2.33
CA ALA A 207 14.02 -3.29 1.80
C ALA A 207 13.38 -4.28 2.79
N VAL A 208 14.18 -5.04 3.55
CA VAL A 208 13.68 -6.09 4.46
C VAL A 208 12.70 -5.58 5.52
N VAL A 209 12.72 -4.28 5.83
CA VAL A 209 11.86 -3.67 6.87
C VAL A 209 10.38 -3.80 6.50
N ASP A 210 10.03 -3.42 5.26
CA ASP A 210 8.66 -3.32 4.79
C ASP A 210 8.30 -4.38 3.74
N ALA A 211 9.27 -5.25 3.39
CA ALA A 211 9.11 -6.24 2.33
C ALA A 211 7.99 -7.23 2.63
N THR A 212 7.20 -7.52 1.61
CA THR A 212 6.19 -8.59 1.61
C THR A 212 6.84 -9.96 1.45
N SER A 213 6.12 -11.03 1.75
CA SER A 213 6.64 -12.40 1.73
C SER A 213 7.25 -12.80 0.38
N ASP A 214 6.67 -12.38 -0.74
CA ASP A 214 7.19 -12.61 -2.09
C ASP A 214 8.58 -12.00 -2.30
N ILE A 215 8.77 -10.76 -1.86
CA ILE A 215 10.07 -10.07 -1.93
C ILE A 215 11.08 -10.67 -0.95
N LEU A 216 10.65 -11.03 0.27
CA LEU A 216 11.52 -11.69 1.24
C LEU A 216 12.01 -13.05 0.73
N LEU A 217 11.15 -13.84 0.07
CA LEU A 217 11.55 -15.10 -0.55
C LEU A 217 12.56 -14.89 -1.67
N ALA A 218 12.31 -13.93 -2.57
CA ALA A 218 13.24 -13.58 -3.64
C ALA A 218 14.59 -13.09 -3.08
N MET A 219 14.55 -12.25 -2.03
CA MET A 219 15.75 -11.75 -1.34
C MET A 219 16.53 -12.92 -0.70
N ASN A 220 15.85 -13.84 0.01
CA ASN A 220 16.50 -15.01 0.62
C ASN A 220 17.21 -15.85 -0.44
N GLN A 221 16.56 -16.09 -1.59
CA GLN A 221 17.16 -16.82 -2.69
C GLN A 221 18.43 -16.12 -3.23
N LYS A 222 18.37 -14.82 -3.47
CA LYS A 222 19.53 -14.05 -3.96
C LYS A 222 20.68 -14.05 -2.94
N LEU A 223 20.40 -13.88 -1.65
CA LEU A 223 21.42 -13.90 -0.60
C LEU A 223 22.15 -15.25 -0.52
N VAL A 224 21.40 -16.36 -0.62
CA VAL A 224 22.02 -17.72 -0.66
C VAL A 224 22.94 -17.88 -1.88
N LEU A 225 22.56 -17.36 -3.04
CA LEU A 225 23.35 -17.44 -4.27
C LEU A 225 24.64 -16.61 -4.24
N LEU A 226 24.79 -15.64 -3.31
CA LEU A 226 26.05 -14.90 -3.12
C LEU A 226 27.20 -15.76 -2.57
N GLY A 227 26.93 -16.96 -2.06
CA GLY A 227 27.94 -17.89 -1.57
C GLY A 227 28.77 -17.30 -0.43
N GLU A 228 30.08 -17.19 -0.60
CA GLU A 228 31.00 -16.63 0.41
C GLU A 228 30.80 -15.14 0.69
N LYS A 229 30.22 -14.40 -0.26
CA LYS A 229 29.92 -12.96 -0.11
C LYS A 229 28.59 -12.66 0.57
N ARG A 230 27.87 -13.70 1.03
CA ARG A 230 26.57 -13.54 1.68
C ARG A 230 26.69 -12.84 3.04
N ASP A 231 25.70 -12.01 3.35
CA ASP A 231 25.52 -11.43 4.67
C ASP A 231 24.60 -12.34 5.51
N THR A 232 25.19 -13.13 6.40
CA THR A 232 24.46 -14.09 7.26
C THR A 232 23.54 -13.38 8.25
N ALA A 233 23.85 -12.16 8.68
CA ALA A 233 23.01 -11.37 9.58
C ALA A 233 21.75 -10.88 8.85
N LEU A 234 21.88 -10.41 7.60
CA LEU A 234 20.76 -10.05 6.76
C LEU A 234 19.91 -11.27 6.40
N GLU A 235 20.53 -12.37 6.04
CA GLU A 235 19.83 -13.65 5.77
C GLU A 235 18.97 -14.07 6.98
N THR A 236 19.55 -14.06 8.18
CA THR A 236 18.83 -14.36 9.43
C THR A 236 17.64 -13.40 9.64
N ARG A 237 17.82 -12.12 9.36
CA ARG A 237 16.73 -11.12 9.46
C ARG A 237 15.60 -11.40 8.46
N VAL A 238 15.92 -11.72 7.21
CA VAL A 238 14.94 -12.10 6.18
C VAL A 238 14.16 -13.33 6.61
N GLN A 239 14.85 -14.37 7.07
CA GLN A 239 14.22 -15.60 7.53
C GLN A 239 13.30 -15.38 8.74
N ARG A 240 13.72 -14.56 9.70
CA ARG A 240 12.86 -14.17 10.84
C ARG A 240 11.60 -13.48 10.37
N ARG A 241 11.70 -12.53 9.43
CA ARG A 241 10.54 -11.84 8.87
C ARG A 241 9.58 -12.78 8.15
N LEU A 242 10.10 -13.77 7.42
CA LEU A 242 9.27 -14.82 6.79
C LEU A 242 8.54 -15.64 7.85
N GLN A 243 9.22 -16.03 8.94
CA GLN A 243 8.60 -16.77 10.05
C GLN A 243 7.48 -15.94 10.74
N GLU A 244 7.73 -14.64 11.01
CA GLU A 244 6.73 -13.72 11.56
C GLU A 244 5.47 -13.62 10.69
N LEU A 245 5.63 -13.75 9.37
CA LEU A 245 4.54 -13.78 8.38
C LEU A 245 3.93 -15.17 8.18
N GLY A 246 4.38 -16.20 8.92
CA GLY A 246 3.90 -17.57 8.79
C GLY A 246 4.31 -18.28 7.48
N VAL A 247 5.36 -17.78 6.81
CA VAL A 247 5.82 -18.32 5.53
C VAL A 247 6.99 -19.27 5.75
N PRO A 248 6.93 -20.53 5.24
CA PRO A 248 8.04 -21.46 5.34
C PRO A 248 9.29 -20.92 4.65
N VAL A 249 10.43 -20.99 5.34
CA VAL A 249 11.73 -20.64 4.77
C VAL A 249 12.22 -21.82 3.91
N PRO A 250 12.50 -21.61 2.61
CA PRO A 250 13.07 -22.66 1.77
C PRO A 250 14.43 -23.13 2.33
N ASN A 251 14.66 -24.44 2.36
CA ASN A 251 15.94 -24.96 2.78
C ASN A 251 17.04 -24.49 1.81
N SER A 252 18.09 -23.87 2.31
CA SER A 252 19.21 -23.35 1.51
C SER A 252 19.86 -24.43 0.62
N ALA A 253 19.82 -25.70 1.03
CA ALA A 253 20.27 -26.82 0.22
C ALA A 253 19.43 -27.13 -1.04
N ALA A 254 18.20 -26.63 -1.09
CA ALA A 254 17.28 -26.76 -2.24
C ALA A 254 17.44 -25.66 -3.31
N ILE A 255 18.15 -24.58 -2.98
CA ILE A 255 18.39 -23.46 -3.88
C ILE A 255 19.61 -23.78 -4.73
N ARG A 256 19.37 -24.22 -5.99
CA ARG A 256 20.45 -24.46 -6.97
C ARG A 256 20.65 -23.23 -7.84
N PRO A 257 21.92 -22.89 -8.21
CA PRO A 257 22.13 -21.91 -9.28
C PRO A 257 21.54 -22.46 -10.59
N ALA A 258 20.82 -21.60 -11.30
CA ALA A 258 20.25 -21.90 -12.62
C ALA A 258 21.34 -21.94 -13.68
#